data_65bbfa66dae00b630be0b9f10432d5cd
#
_entry.id   65bbfa66dae00b630be0b9f10432d5cd
#
_cell.length_a   1.000
_cell.length_b   1.000
_cell.length_c   1.000
_cell.angle_alpha   90.00
_cell.angle_beta   90.00
_cell.angle_gamma   90.00
#
_symmetry.space_group_name_H-M   'P 1'
#
loop_
_entity.id
_entity.type
_entity.pdbx_description
1 polymer ?
#
loop_
_entity_poly.entity_id
_entity_poly.type
_entity_poly.pdbx_seq_one_letter_code
_entity_poly.pdbx_strand_id
1 'polypeptide(L)'
;MGHVKILIAILVFITYSFVPVAYAQVKIGQKVPDFVTTTLDGQKFALKDYLKQPGNKVLILTFFATWCEPCGEDLKFLQKLQAQYGDQGLRVLCVFTGRISKVKAAKKYLEKLDVNLPVLLDKRRAISKRYKVTGLPCNYAIDREGFLKFKCLGCSEEVKRKFEENLRDLL
;
A
#
# COMPACT_ATOMS: atom_id res chain seq x y z
N MET A 1 14.68 -33.30 45.33
CA MET A 1 13.58 -32.31 45.23
C MET A 1 14.00 -31.01 44.52
N GLY A 2 15.30 -30.67 44.44
CA GLY A 2 15.79 -29.43 43.79
C GLY A 2 15.70 -29.44 42.25
N HIS A 3 16.05 -30.52 41.60
CA HIS A 3 16.10 -30.62 40.15
C HIS A 3 14.73 -30.56 39.45
N VAL A 4 13.68 -31.08 40.07
CA VAL A 4 12.30 -31.01 39.53
C VAL A 4 11.78 -29.58 39.54
N LYS A 5 12.08 -28.78 40.55
CA LYS A 5 11.68 -27.37 40.64
C LYS A 5 12.36 -26.49 39.57
N ILE A 6 13.65 -26.78 39.28
CA ILE A 6 14.41 -26.04 38.22
C ILE A 6 13.87 -26.40 36.83
N LEU A 7 13.56 -27.66 36.56
CA LEU A 7 12.97 -28.10 35.29
C LEU A 7 11.59 -27.48 35.03
N ILE A 8 10.73 -27.38 36.05
CA ILE A 8 9.41 -26.71 35.91
C ILE A 8 9.57 -25.22 35.66
N ALA A 9 10.52 -24.55 36.31
CA ALA A 9 10.79 -23.12 36.08
C ALA A 9 11.29 -22.83 34.64
N ILE A 10 12.13 -23.70 34.08
CA ILE A 10 12.61 -23.59 32.69
C ILE A 10 11.47 -23.84 31.69
N LEU A 11 10.60 -24.83 31.95
CA LEU A 11 9.43 -25.11 31.09
C LEU A 11 8.41 -23.96 31.08
N VAL A 12 8.19 -23.28 32.19
CA VAL A 12 7.31 -22.12 32.29
C VAL A 12 7.91 -20.91 31.55
N PHE A 13 9.25 -20.74 31.55
CA PHE A 13 9.92 -19.66 30.86
C PHE A 13 9.88 -19.83 29.33
N ILE A 14 9.93 -21.08 28.82
CA ILE A 14 9.89 -21.37 27.36
C ILE A 14 8.48 -21.13 26.79
N THR A 15 7.42 -21.33 27.56
CA THR A 15 6.05 -21.12 27.09
C THR A 15 5.67 -19.63 27.00
N TYR A 16 6.36 -18.73 27.69
CA TYR A 16 6.08 -17.29 27.67
C TYR A 16 6.69 -16.53 26.47
N SER A 17 7.59 -17.18 25.70
CA SER A 17 8.31 -16.52 24.60
C SER A 17 7.62 -16.61 23.23
N PHE A 18 6.49 -17.30 23.12
CA PHE A 18 5.73 -17.36 21.88
C PHE A 18 4.57 -16.35 21.91
N VAL A 19 4.90 -15.05 21.93
CA VAL A 19 3.91 -14.01 21.62
C VAL A 19 3.70 -14.09 20.11
N PRO A 20 2.54 -14.52 19.60
CA PRO A 20 2.27 -14.43 18.17
C PRO A 20 2.31 -12.95 17.81
N VAL A 21 3.22 -12.57 16.94
CA VAL A 21 3.18 -11.24 16.31
C VAL A 21 1.89 -11.20 15.49
N ALA A 22 0.83 -10.77 16.15
CA ALA A 22 -0.44 -10.51 15.50
C ALA A 22 -0.16 -9.38 14.50
N TYR A 23 -0.06 -9.72 13.22
CA TYR A 23 -0.03 -8.74 12.15
C TYR A 23 -1.37 -8.01 12.15
N ALA A 24 -1.47 -6.96 12.96
CA ALA A 24 -2.66 -6.15 13.05
C ALA A 24 -3.04 -5.61 11.65
N GLN A 25 -4.33 -5.60 11.34
CA GLN A 25 -4.81 -4.92 10.14
C GLN A 25 -4.42 -3.45 10.21
N VAL A 26 -4.04 -2.87 9.07
CA VAL A 26 -3.84 -1.42 8.97
C VAL A 26 -5.21 -0.77 9.19
N LYS A 27 -5.40 -0.10 10.32
CA LYS A 27 -6.65 0.58 10.69
C LYS A 27 -6.56 2.07 10.40
N ILE A 28 -7.69 2.68 10.09
CA ILE A 28 -7.81 4.15 9.96
C ILE A 28 -7.30 4.80 11.25
N GLY A 29 -6.51 5.86 11.12
CA GLY A 29 -5.88 6.57 12.22
C GLY A 29 -4.58 5.93 12.74
N GLN A 30 -4.13 4.80 12.20
CA GLN A 30 -2.86 4.17 12.57
C GLN A 30 -1.79 4.40 11.50
N LYS A 31 -0.52 4.36 11.90
CA LYS A 31 0.60 4.40 10.96
C LYS A 31 0.60 3.16 10.08
N VAL A 32 0.77 3.39 8.77
CA VAL A 32 0.93 2.32 7.81
C VAL A 32 2.30 1.64 7.96
N PRO A 33 2.42 0.35 7.61
CA PRO A 33 3.71 -0.33 7.57
C PRO A 33 4.67 0.36 6.61
N ASP A 34 5.84 0.74 7.08
CA ASP A 34 6.91 1.26 6.22
C ASP A 34 7.49 0.16 5.32
N PHE A 35 7.98 0.52 4.14
CA PHE A 35 8.62 -0.41 3.23
C PHE A 35 9.66 0.25 2.34
N VAL A 36 10.60 -0.57 1.88
CA VAL A 36 11.56 -0.25 0.84
C VAL A 36 11.37 -1.21 -0.32
N THR A 37 11.38 -0.72 -1.55
CA THR A 37 11.25 -1.52 -2.76
C THR A 37 11.98 -0.87 -3.93
N THR A 38 11.66 -1.26 -5.15
CA THR A 38 12.13 -0.62 -6.38
C THR A 38 10.96 -0.19 -7.24
N THR A 39 11.15 0.87 -7.99
CA THR A 39 10.22 1.26 -9.05
C THR A 39 10.23 0.26 -10.20
N LEU A 40 9.29 0.42 -11.13
CA LEU A 40 9.23 -0.38 -12.36
C LEU A 40 10.51 -0.22 -13.22
N ASP A 41 11.23 0.90 -13.07
CA ASP A 41 12.48 1.20 -13.78
C ASP A 41 13.74 0.88 -12.96
N GLY A 42 13.58 0.19 -11.83
CA GLY A 42 14.67 -0.33 -11.01
C GLY A 42 15.27 0.64 -10.00
N GLN A 43 14.76 1.86 -9.86
CA GLN A 43 15.22 2.83 -8.88
C GLN A 43 14.80 2.41 -7.46
N LYS A 44 15.64 2.68 -6.46
CA LYS A 44 15.29 2.45 -5.06
C LYS A 44 14.19 3.40 -4.61
N PHE A 45 13.25 2.91 -3.83
CA PHE A 45 12.16 3.66 -3.24
C PHE A 45 11.99 3.29 -1.77
N ALA A 46 11.86 4.30 -0.91
CA ALA A 46 11.51 4.15 0.50
C ALA A 46 10.30 5.01 0.83
N LEU A 47 9.24 4.42 1.37
CA LEU A 47 7.98 5.12 1.67
C LEU A 47 8.20 6.27 2.64
N LYS A 48 8.94 6.03 3.73
CA LYS A 48 9.23 7.03 4.76
C LYS A 48 9.88 8.30 4.21
N ASP A 49 10.82 8.15 3.27
CA ASP A 49 11.52 9.27 2.66
C ASP A 49 10.62 10.01 1.66
N TYR A 50 9.80 9.25 0.92
CA TYR A 50 8.85 9.81 -0.03
C TYR A 50 7.78 10.68 0.65
N LEU A 51 7.22 10.23 1.76
CA LEU A 51 6.21 10.98 2.51
C LEU A 51 6.74 12.33 3.04
N LYS A 52 8.03 12.41 3.33
CA LYS A 52 8.68 13.63 3.84
C LYS A 52 9.06 14.66 2.76
N GLN A 53 8.89 14.33 1.49
CA GLN A 53 9.24 15.25 0.41
C GLN A 53 8.39 16.52 0.50
N PRO A 54 8.99 17.71 0.26
CA PRO A 54 8.27 18.97 0.26
C PRO A 54 7.09 18.95 -0.71
N GLY A 55 5.98 19.54 -0.31
CA GLY A 55 4.76 19.60 -1.13
C GLY A 55 3.87 18.36 -1.08
N ASN A 56 4.30 17.24 -0.50
CA ASN A 56 3.43 16.08 -0.30
C ASN A 56 2.53 16.30 0.93
N LYS A 57 1.22 16.19 0.75
CA LYS A 57 0.23 16.19 1.85
C LYS A 57 -0.44 14.83 2.00
N VAL A 58 -0.91 14.28 0.88
CA VAL A 58 -1.62 13.01 0.84
C VAL A 58 -1.02 12.11 -0.23
N LEU A 59 -0.74 10.88 0.14
CA LEU A 59 -0.34 9.81 -0.77
C LEU A 59 -1.49 8.82 -0.94
N ILE A 60 -1.91 8.59 -2.18
CA ILE A 60 -2.71 7.42 -2.53
C ILE A 60 -1.78 6.30 -2.94
N LEU A 61 -1.81 5.20 -2.20
CA LEU A 61 -1.11 3.96 -2.52
C LEU A 61 -2.14 2.95 -3.06
N THR A 62 -2.12 2.72 -4.38
CA THR A 62 -3.06 1.81 -5.05
C THR A 62 -2.39 0.50 -5.41
N PHE A 63 -3.07 -0.62 -5.13
CA PHE A 63 -2.61 -1.97 -5.48
C PHE A 63 -3.35 -2.48 -6.70
N PHE A 64 -2.60 -2.95 -7.71
CA PHE A 64 -3.17 -3.44 -8.96
C PHE A 64 -2.41 -4.65 -9.52
N ALA A 65 -3.04 -5.32 -10.50
CA ALA A 65 -2.42 -6.38 -11.30
C ALA A 65 -2.94 -6.33 -12.74
N THR A 66 -2.18 -6.87 -13.69
CA THR A 66 -2.55 -6.85 -15.13
C THR A 66 -3.75 -7.75 -15.49
N TRP A 67 -4.10 -8.68 -14.61
CA TRP A 67 -5.28 -9.55 -14.76
C TRP A 67 -6.53 -8.99 -14.06
N CYS A 68 -6.39 -7.88 -13.34
CA CYS A 68 -7.49 -7.24 -12.62
C CYS A 68 -8.19 -6.27 -13.59
N GLU A 69 -9.32 -6.68 -14.13
CA GLU A 69 -10.09 -5.90 -15.11
C GLU A 69 -10.49 -4.50 -14.57
N PRO A 70 -11.11 -4.36 -13.37
CA PRO A 70 -11.50 -3.05 -12.85
C PRO A 70 -10.33 -2.15 -12.48
N CYS A 71 -9.11 -2.70 -12.35
CA CYS A 71 -7.92 -1.89 -12.02
C CYS A 71 -7.57 -0.87 -13.10
N GLY A 72 -7.89 -1.15 -14.36
CA GLY A 72 -7.61 -0.21 -15.46
C GLY A 72 -8.40 1.10 -15.33
N GLU A 73 -9.67 1.01 -14.98
CA GLU A 73 -10.52 2.18 -14.73
C GLU A 73 -10.09 2.95 -13.48
N ASP A 74 -9.74 2.22 -12.40
CA ASP A 74 -9.25 2.81 -11.16
C ASP A 74 -7.95 3.60 -11.39
N LEU A 75 -6.99 3.05 -12.12
CA LEU A 75 -5.74 3.73 -12.46
C LEU A 75 -5.97 5.02 -13.27
N LYS A 76 -6.87 5.00 -14.25
CA LYS A 76 -7.24 6.18 -15.02
C LYS A 76 -7.92 7.24 -14.15
N PHE A 77 -8.80 6.82 -13.26
CA PHE A 77 -9.43 7.72 -12.29
C PHE A 77 -8.40 8.37 -11.36
N LEU A 78 -7.49 7.59 -10.79
CA LEU A 78 -6.43 8.10 -9.91
C LEU A 78 -5.45 9.03 -10.66
N GLN A 79 -5.17 8.76 -11.94
CA GLN A 79 -4.37 9.66 -12.77
C GLN A 79 -5.06 11.03 -12.97
N LYS A 80 -6.38 11.05 -13.18
CA LYS A 80 -7.15 12.30 -13.25
C LYS A 80 -7.08 13.06 -11.91
N LEU A 81 -7.23 12.37 -10.78
CA LEU A 81 -7.09 13.00 -9.46
C LEU A 81 -5.68 13.56 -9.25
N GLN A 82 -4.63 12.81 -9.66
CA GLN A 82 -3.24 13.30 -9.60
C GLN A 82 -3.05 14.58 -10.43
N ALA A 83 -3.64 14.65 -11.63
CA ALA A 83 -3.59 15.84 -12.48
C ALA A 83 -4.35 17.02 -11.87
N GLN A 84 -5.50 16.77 -11.24
CA GLN A 84 -6.37 17.79 -10.65
C GLN A 84 -5.85 18.35 -9.32
N TYR A 85 -5.30 17.48 -8.45
CA TYR A 85 -4.94 17.82 -7.07
C TYR A 85 -3.43 17.76 -6.79
N GLY A 86 -2.61 17.47 -7.80
CA GLY A 86 -1.15 17.35 -7.63
C GLY A 86 -0.49 18.60 -7.07
N ASP A 87 -0.93 19.79 -7.52
CA ASP A 87 -0.43 21.09 -7.03
C ASP A 87 -0.88 21.39 -5.59
N GLN A 88 -1.97 20.75 -5.14
CA GLN A 88 -2.45 20.84 -3.77
C GLN A 88 -1.78 19.85 -2.81
N GLY A 89 -0.89 18.98 -3.34
CA GLY A 89 -0.10 18.06 -2.53
C GLY A 89 -0.54 16.59 -2.61
N LEU A 90 -1.46 16.24 -3.53
CA LEU A 90 -1.77 14.84 -3.80
C LEU A 90 -0.61 14.16 -4.52
N ARG A 91 -0.30 12.93 -4.11
CA ARG A 91 0.60 12.01 -4.82
C ARG A 91 -0.06 10.65 -4.96
N VAL A 92 0.10 10.04 -6.12
CA VAL A 92 -0.40 8.68 -6.40
C VAL A 92 0.78 7.77 -6.72
N LEU A 93 0.86 6.64 -6.04
CA LEU A 93 1.83 5.57 -6.30
C LEU A 93 1.09 4.25 -6.53
N CYS A 94 1.41 3.59 -7.63
CA CYS A 94 0.84 2.29 -7.95
C CYS A 94 1.75 1.18 -7.45
N VAL A 95 1.20 0.14 -6.84
CA VAL A 95 1.92 -1.06 -6.38
C VAL A 95 1.52 -2.23 -7.26
N PHE A 96 2.42 -2.69 -8.10
CA PHE A 96 2.20 -3.85 -8.95
C PHE A 96 2.38 -5.13 -8.16
N THR A 97 1.28 -5.86 -7.90
CA THR A 97 1.26 -7.09 -7.10
C THR A 97 1.53 -8.37 -7.89
N GLY A 98 1.83 -8.23 -9.20
CA GLY A 98 2.15 -9.35 -10.09
C GLY A 98 3.55 -9.91 -9.87
N ARG A 99 3.84 -11.03 -10.53
CA ARG A 99 5.18 -11.64 -10.50
C ARG A 99 6.20 -10.72 -11.20
N ILE A 100 7.45 -10.70 -10.72
CA ILE A 100 8.55 -9.92 -11.33
C ILE A 100 8.76 -10.31 -12.80
N SER A 101 8.59 -11.57 -13.17
CA SER A 101 8.64 -12.03 -14.57
C SER A 101 7.57 -11.37 -15.47
N LYS A 102 6.57 -10.71 -14.91
CA LYS A 102 5.50 -10.02 -15.62
C LYS A 102 5.68 -8.49 -15.67
N VAL A 103 6.83 -7.94 -15.28
CA VAL A 103 7.13 -6.50 -15.31
C VAL A 103 6.97 -5.92 -16.72
N LYS A 104 7.45 -6.61 -17.77
CA LYS A 104 7.25 -6.18 -19.17
C LYS A 104 5.77 -6.14 -19.55
N ALA A 105 4.96 -7.08 -19.08
CA ALA A 105 3.51 -7.08 -19.29
C ALA A 105 2.82 -5.94 -18.53
N ALA A 106 3.29 -5.60 -17.32
CA ALA A 106 2.79 -4.46 -16.58
C ALA A 106 3.09 -3.13 -17.32
N LYS A 107 4.29 -2.94 -17.86
CA LYS A 107 4.63 -1.76 -18.68
C LYS A 107 3.69 -1.62 -19.89
N LYS A 108 3.55 -2.69 -20.69
CA LYS A 108 2.62 -2.69 -21.83
C LYS A 108 1.16 -2.44 -21.44
N TYR A 109 0.74 -2.95 -20.29
CA TYR A 109 -0.60 -2.72 -19.77
C TYR A 109 -0.84 -1.25 -19.45
N LEU A 110 0.09 -0.59 -18.78
CA LEU A 110 0.02 0.84 -18.46
C LEU A 110 0.09 1.71 -19.72
N GLU A 111 0.97 1.39 -20.65
CA GLU A 111 1.07 2.05 -21.97
C GLU A 111 -0.27 1.96 -22.74
N LYS A 112 -0.90 0.78 -22.80
CA LYS A 112 -2.21 0.60 -23.46
C LYS A 112 -3.32 1.44 -22.81
N LEU A 113 -3.22 1.69 -21.48
CA LEU A 113 -4.19 2.49 -20.74
C LEU A 113 -3.89 3.99 -20.78
N ASP A 114 -2.74 4.40 -21.31
CA ASP A 114 -2.18 5.76 -21.23
C ASP A 114 -2.06 6.23 -19.76
N VAL A 115 -1.55 5.32 -18.89
CA VAL A 115 -1.32 5.61 -17.48
C VAL A 115 0.15 5.83 -17.21
N ASN A 116 0.48 7.04 -16.74
CA ASN A 116 1.86 7.52 -16.50
C ASN A 116 2.16 7.70 -14.99
N LEU A 117 1.41 7.03 -14.12
CA LEU A 117 1.65 7.07 -12.68
C LEU A 117 2.90 6.27 -12.29
N PRO A 118 3.66 6.71 -11.26
CA PRO A 118 4.81 5.96 -10.76
C PRO A 118 4.40 4.59 -10.23
N VAL A 119 5.17 3.54 -10.58
CA VAL A 119 4.85 2.16 -10.20
C VAL A 119 5.97 1.53 -9.40
N LEU A 120 5.60 0.93 -8.28
CA LEU A 120 6.44 0.19 -7.35
C LEU A 120 6.24 -1.31 -7.52
N LEU A 121 7.29 -2.09 -7.32
CA LEU A 121 7.24 -3.54 -7.41
C LEU A 121 6.96 -4.18 -6.05
N ASP A 122 5.89 -4.93 -5.93
CA ASP A 122 5.59 -5.74 -4.73
C ASP A 122 6.28 -7.11 -4.79
N LYS A 123 7.61 -7.12 -4.59
CA LYS A 123 8.40 -8.35 -4.63
C LYS A 123 7.88 -9.37 -3.62
N ARG A 124 7.52 -10.58 -4.12
CA ARG A 124 6.98 -11.69 -3.30
C ARG A 124 5.71 -11.32 -2.52
N ARG A 125 4.97 -10.30 -2.97
CA ARG A 125 3.78 -9.76 -2.30
C ARG A 125 4.07 -9.28 -0.87
N ALA A 126 5.28 -8.80 -0.61
CA ALA A 126 5.69 -8.40 0.74
C ALA A 126 4.93 -7.17 1.22
N ILE A 127 4.68 -6.19 0.32
CA ILE A 127 3.94 -4.96 0.65
C ILE A 127 2.46 -5.30 0.82
N SER A 128 1.83 -5.95 -0.16
CA SER A 128 0.40 -6.30 -0.10
C SER A 128 0.05 -7.18 1.10
N LYS A 129 0.94 -8.10 1.50
CA LYS A 129 0.75 -8.89 2.74
C LYS A 129 0.77 -8.01 3.99
N ARG A 130 1.71 -7.06 4.10
CA ARG A 130 1.80 -6.14 5.25
C ARG A 130 0.60 -5.19 5.32
N TYR A 131 0.10 -4.74 4.18
CA TYR A 131 -1.08 -3.88 4.06
C TYR A 131 -2.40 -4.66 4.14
N LYS A 132 -2.35 -6.00 4.22
CA LYS A 132 -3.54 -6.86 4.27
C LYS A 132 -4.48 -6.62 3.09
N VAL A 133 -3.91 -6.54 1.89
CA VAL A 133 -4.66 -6.42 0.64
C VAL A 133 -5.35 -7.75 0.33
N THR A 134 -6.68 -7.77 0.36
CA THR A 134 -7.51 -8.96 0.16
C THR A 134 -8.18 -9.01 -1.23
N GLY A 135 -8.21 -7.89 -1.93
CA GLY A 135 -8.81 -7.76 -3.27
C GLY A 135 -8.18 -6.59 -4.03
N LEU A 136 -8.48 -6.48 -5.33
CA LEU A 136 -7.97 -5.44 -6.22
C LEU A 136 -9.14 -4.81 -7.02
N PRO A 137 -9.05 -3.50 -7.36
CA PRO A 137 -8.09 -2.54 -6.86
C PRO A 137 -8.30 -2.23 -5.38
N CYS A 138 -7.22 -1.85 -4.68
CA CYS A 138 -7.30 -1.47 -3.26
C CYS A 138 -6.47 -0.22 -3.03
N ASN A 139 -7.11 0.84 -2.53
CA ASN A 139 -6.55 2.17 -2.40
C ASN A 139 -6.43 2.57 -0.93
N TYR A 140 -5.27 3.09 -0.54
CA TYR A 140 -4.96 3.59 0.80
C TYR A 140 -4.62 5.08 0.70
N ALA A 141 -5.36 5.96 1.39
CA ALA A 141 -5.01 7.36 1.54
C ALA A 141 -4.20 7.56 2.83
N ILE A 142 -2.99 8.04 2.67
CA ILE A 142 -1.98 8.14 3.74
C ILE A 142 -1.55 9.60 3.83
N ASP A 143 -1.55 10.18 5.03
CA ASP A 143 -1.02 11.53 5.22
C ASP A 143 0.51 11.56 5.21
N ARG A 144 1.10 12.76 5.20
CA ARG A 144 2.55 12.97 5.20
C ARG A 144 3.26 12.44 6.44
N GLU A 145 2.55 12.25 7.54
CA GLU A 145 3.04 11.65 8.79
C GLU A 145 3.00 10.11 8.75
N GLY A 146 2.38 9.52 7.73
CA GLY A 146 2.25 8.08 7.52
C GLY A 146 1.03 7.46 8.20
N PHE A 147 0.01 8.23 8.56
CA PHE A 147 -1.23 7.68 9.11
C PHE A 147 -2.24 7.38 8.00
N LEU A 148 -2.90 6.23 8.12
CA LEU A 148 -4.00 5.88 7.21
C LEU A 148 -5.22 6.74 7.51
N LYS A 149 -5.68 7.49 6.54
CA LYS A 149 -6.87 8.36 6.65
C LYS A 149 -8.13 7.63 6.20
N PHE A 150 -8.07 6.95 5.07
CA PHE A 150 -9.13 6.06 4.61
C PHE A 150 -8.58 5.00 3.66
N LYS A 151 -9.38 3.97 3.40
CA LYS A 151 -9.10 2.98 2.36
C LYS A 151 -10.39 2.58 1.65
N CYS A 152 -10.27 2.17 0.39
CA CYS A 152 -11.37 1.56 -0.34
C CYS A 152 -10.94 0.33 -1.13
N LEU A 153 -11.92 -0.51 -1.44
CA LEU A 153 -11.78 -1.69 -2.28
C LEU A 153 -12.77 -1.57 -3.43
N GLY A 154 -12.30 -1.86 -4.64
CA GLY A 154 -13.12 -1.72 -5.85
C GLY A 154 -13.08 -0.30 -6.44
N CYS A 155 -13.81 -0.12 -7.55
CA CYS A 155 -13.79 1.11 -8.34
C CYS A 155 -15.18 1.48 -8.90
N SER A 156 -16.29 1.10 -8.22
CA SER A 156 -17.63 1.56 -8.63
C SER A 156 -17.72 3.09 -8.57
N GLU A 157 -18.63 3.69 -9.33
CA GLU A 157 -18.79 5.15 -9.35
C GLU A 157 -19.12 5.73 -7.95
N GLU A 158 -19.88 5.00 -7.14
CA GLU A 158 -20.12 5.38 -5.75
C GLU A 158 -18.84 5.39 -4.90
N VAL A 159 -17.99 4.36 -5.07
CA VAL A 159 -16.70 4.27 -4.39
C VAL A 159 -15.79 5.43 -4.81
N LYS A 160 -15.71 5.73 -6.12
CA LYS A 160 -14.91 6.85 -6.65
C LYS A 160 -15.41 8.20 -6.10
N ARG A 161 -16.72 8.43 -6.08
CA ARG A 161 -17.31 9.67 -5.55
C ARG A 161 -16.96 9.87 -4.07
N LYS A 162 -17.22 8.85 -3.23
CA LYS A 162 -16.88 8.90 -1.79
C LYS A 162 -15.37 9.05 -1.56
N PHE A 163 -14.56 8.42 -2.41
CA PHE A 163 -13.10 8.53 -2.35
C PHE A 163 -12.65 9.96 -2.59
N GLU A 164 -13.16 10.62 -3.64
CA GLU A 164 -12.81 12.00 -3.97
C GLU A 164 -13.32 12.99 -2.93
N GLU A 165 -14.52 12.79 -2.38
CA GLU A 165 -15.07 13.60 -1.27
C GLU A 165 -14.11 13.57 -0.06
N ASN A 166 -13.76 12.37 0.43
CA ASN A 166 -12.80 12.21 1.54
C ASN A 166 -11.40 12.76 1.22
N LEU A 167 -10.98 12.70 -0.04
CA LEU A 167 -9.68 13.23 -0.45
C LEU A 167 -9.63 14.75 -0.36
N ARG A 168 -10.70 15.46 -0.76
CA ARG A 168 -10.77 16.92 -0.68
C ARG A 168 -10.63 17.43 0.74
N ASP A 169 -11.17 16.71 1.73
CA ASP A 169 -11.06 17.06 3.14
C ASP A 169 -9.63 16.95 3.69
N LEU A 170 -8.73 16.29 2.97
CA LEU A 170 -7.34 16.08 3.37
C LEU A 170 -6.34 17.03 2.69
N LEU A 171 -6.73 17.70 1.60
CA LEU A 171 -5.88 18.57 0.79
C LEU A 171 -6.00 20.04 1.19
#